data_0e980eb3cd996abd8dd6cf13b034db31
#
_entry.id   0e980eb3cd996abd8dd6cf13b034db31
#
_cell.length_a   1.000
_cell.length_b   1.000
_cell.length_c   1.000
_cell.angle_alpha   90.00
_cell.angle_beta   90.00
_cell.angle_gamma   90.00
#
_symmetry.space_group_name_H-M   'P 1'
#
loop_
_entity.id
_entity.type
_entity.pdbx_description
1 polymer ?
#
loop_
_entity_poly.entity_id
_entity_poly.type
_entity_poly.pdbx_seq_one_letter_code
_entity_poly.pdbx_strand_id
1 'polypeptide(L)'
;MTLTYDDLQPLVARWLPSQRWFAGKGRGMSDVSLRLLTALTEAVPEVGIWLVTVTYADGLVETYQVPLVARAEPLGNLEHVLLGTIQTPDGTRWIYDALHDRDVTGVFIDGVRKDAAPGPVHFQRYVDPSDLPVDLPSLVLTGEQSNTSLVYGDQAILKVFRRLEPGINPDIEIHQALSELGAKHIARLLGSMTADIPNNGSGTMTPASLGMLQEFMSTATNGWDLAKTSVRDLMAEADLHADEAGGDFAAEAERLGAATAVVHADLAVAFGTDVMPGYQLRERAAAMHAHLDAALAEVHLLAPVEPGLRAAFDAVDTLAGTAEPVLTQRIHGDLHLGQALRTARRWILLDFEGEPIAPLADRRSFDSPLRDVAGMLRSFDYASRHQIVDTPDPQLSYRANEWAERNRDAFCAGYADVSGSDPRVHDVLLRGFEADKAVYEAVYETRNRPTWVRIPLLSLTRLAEPTGTSYRASDDSAAADTGPVREEGAS
;
A
#
# COMPACT_ATOMS: atom_id res chain seq x y z
N MET A 1 -11.97 17.91 30.23
CA MET A 1 -10.51 17.79 30.17
C MET A 1 -9.89 19.07 30.72
N THR A 2 -9.04 18.95 31.73
CA THR A 2 -8.40 20.08 32.43
C THR A 2 -7.14 20.60 31.71
N LEU A 3 -6.66 19.87 30.69
CA LEU A 3 -5.48 20.23 29.92
C LEU A 3 -5.76 21.36 28.93
N THR A 4 -4.88 22.35 28.90
CA THR A 4 -4.98 23.49 27.98
C THR A 4 -4.06 23.32 26.77
N TYR A 5 -4.31 24.09 25.74
CA TYR A 5 -3.42 24.22 24.58
C TYR A 5 -1.98 24.56 24.96
N ASP A 6 -1.81 25.59 25.84
CA ASP A 6 -0.50 26.12 26.21
C ASP A 6 0.37 25.08 26.94
N ASP A 7 -0.28 24.15 27.66
CA ASP A 7 0.41 23.09 28.39
C ASP A 7 0.91 21.98 27.46
N LEU A 8 0.13 21.62 26.44
CA LEU A 8 0.39 20.48 25.55
C LEU A 8 1.27 20.83 24.34
N GLN A 9 1.16 22.04 23.81
CA GLN A 9 1.86 22.45 22.59
C GLN A 9 3.37 22.20 22.64
N PRO A 10 4.11 22.58 23.69
CA PRO A 10 5.55 22.35 23.75
C PRO A 10 5.94 20.87 23.81
N LEU A 11 5.08 20.03 24.44
CA LEU A 11 5.30 18.59 24.54
C LEU A 11 5.11 17.92 23.19
N VAL A 12 4.00 18.22 22.50
CA VAL A 12 3.68 17.68 21.19
C VAL A 12 4.70 18.10 20.14
N ALA A 13 5.07 19.39 20.09
CA ALA A 13 6.03 19.91 19.13
C ALA A 13 7.42 19.23 19.25
N ARG A 14 7.84 18.88 20.46
CA ARG A 14 9.09 18.16 20.71
C ARG A 14 9.01 16.68 20.37
N TRP A 15 7.88 16.05 20.66
CA TRP A 15 7.65 14.61 20.52
C TRP A 15 7.37 14.20 19.06
N LEU A 16 6.63 15.02 18.31
CA LEU A 16 6.13 14.74 16.96
C LEU A 16 7.23 14.28 15.96
N PRO A 17 8.42 14.93 15.87
CA PRO A 17 9.45 14.54 14.90
C PRO A 17 10.02 13.14 15.10
N SER A 18 9.90 12.58 16.30
CA SER A 18 10.38 11.23 16.63
C SER A 18 9.38 10.12 16.21
N GLN A 19 8.16 10.50 15.84
CA GLN A 19 7.13 9.52 15.53
C GLN A 19 7.32 8.91 14.13
N ARG A 20 7.10 7.59 13.99
CA ARG A 20 7.26 6.88 12.71
C ARG A 20 6.33 7.43 11.64
N TRP A 21 5.09 7.71 12.00
CA TRP A 21 4.02 8.18 11.14
C TRP A 21 4.11 9.67 10.79
N PHE A 22 5.01 10.43 11.39
CA PHE A 22 5.17 11.84 11.08
C PHE A 22 5.85 12.04 9.73
N ALA A 23 5.12 12.61 8.76
CA ALA A 23 5.59 12.80 7.38
C ALA A 23 6.63 13.93 7.25
N GLY A 24 6.64 14.89 8.18
CA GLY A 24 7.51 16.06 8.16
C GLY A 24 8.95 15.83 8.62
N LYS A 25 9.43 14.60 8.68
CA LYS A 25 10.82 14.30 9.10
C LYS A 25 11.83 15.02 8.23
N GLY A 26 12.77 15.71 8.88
CA GLY A 26 13.81 16.47 8.17
C GLY A 26 13.38 17.85 7.65
N ARG A 27 12.09 18.21 7.76
CA ARG A 27 11.58 19.55 7.43
C ARG A 27 11.58 20.44 8.67
N GLY A 28 11.98 21.68 8.51
CA GLY A 28 11.88 22.67 9.59
C GLY A 28 10.42 23.06 9.87
N MET A 29 9.94 22.76 11.07
CA MET A 29 8.63 23.24 11.55
C MET A 29 8.74 24.70 11.96
N SER A 30 7.89 25.57 11.39
CA SER A 30 7.83 26.99 11.76
C SER A 30 6.77 27.26 12.83
N ASP A 31 5.70 26.48 12.84
CA ASP A 31 4.64 26.56 13.85
C ASP A 31 3.98 25.20 14.07
N VAL A 32 3.52 24.97 15.31
CA VAL A 32 2.71 23.80 15.70
C VAL A 32 1.54 24.29 16.54
N SER A 33 0.34 24.15 16.03
CA SER A 33 -0.87 24.50 16.77
C SER A 33 -1.72 23.26 17.10
N LEU A 34 -2.38 23.30 18.24
CA LEU A 34 -3.23 22.22 18.74
C LEU A 34 -4.67 22.70 18.94
N ARG A 35 -5.62 21.83 18.67
CA ARG A 35 -7.03 22.05 19.02
C ARG A 35 -7.62 20.75 19.53
N LEU A 36 -8.24 20.79 20.71
CA LEU A 36 -9.05 19.66 21.17
C LEU A 36 -10.22 19.47 20.22
N LEU A 37 -10.29 18.30 19.58
CA LEU A 37 -11.39 17.95 18.72
C LEU A 37 -12.57 17.47 19.59
N THR A 38 -12.29 16.51 20.48
CA THR A 38 -13.27 16.04 21.48
C THR A 38 -12.58 15.40 22.68
N ALA A 39 -13.23 15.47 23.84
CA ALA A 39 -12.92 14.64 24.99
C ALA A 39 -13.73 13.34 24.89
N LEU A 40 -13.06 12.20 24.99
CA LEU A 40 -13.69 10.88 25.00
C LEU A 40 -14.03 10.42 26.43
N THR A 41 -13.24 10.88 27.41
CA THR A 41 -13.53 10.69 28.85
C THR A 41 -13.33 12.03 29.58
N GLU A 42 -14.13 12.25 30.65
CA GLU A 42 -14.03 13.45 31.48
C GLU A 42 -13.26 13.22 32.78
N ALA A 43 -13.21 11.95 33.25
CA ALA A 43 -12.48 11.56 34.44
C ALA A 43 -11.07 11.05 34.09
N VAL A 44 -10.16 11.10 35.06
CA VAL A 44 -8.81 10.55 34.93
C VAL A 44 -8.88 9.01 34.92
N PRO A 45 -8.28 8.33 33.93
CA PRO A 45 -7.48 8.87 32.82
C PRO A 45 -8.32 9.68 31.83
N GLU A 46 -7.92 10.94 31.58
CA GLU A 46 -8.59 11.82 30.61
C GLU A 46 -8.10 11.52 29.20
N VAL A 47 -9.00 11.10 28.32
CA VAL A 47 -8.68 10.78 26.91
C VAL A 47 -9.32 11.83 26.02
N GLY A 48 -8.52 12.39 25.10
CA GLY A 48 -9.01 13.34 24.10
C GLY A 48 -8.36 13.15 22.74
N ILE A 49 -9.09 13.44 21.68
CA ILE A 49 -8.58 13.51 20.32
C ILE A 49 -8.18 14.96 20.03
N TRP A 50 -6.90 15.16 19.71
CA TRP A 50 -6.34 16.45 19.39
C TRP A 50 -6.03 16.55 17.91
N LEU A 51 -6.37 17.70 17.32
CA LEU A 51 -5.94 18.10 16.00
C LEU A 51 -4.66 18.89 16.14
N VAL A 52 -3.60 18.47 15.47
CA VAL A 52 -2.29 19.11 15.44
C VAL A 52 -2.03 19.61 14.03
N THR A 53 -1.96 20.92 13.86
CA THR A 53 -1.62 21.56 12.59
C THR A 53 -0.15 21.96 12.63
N VAL A 54 0.62 21.50 11.67
CA VAL A 54 2.04 21.78 11.52
C VAL A 54 2.25 22.66 10.30
N THR A 55 2.85 23.82 10.48
CA THR A 55 3.29 24.68 9.38
C THR A 55 4.81 24.55 9.23
N TYR A 56 5.27 24.28 8.01
CA TYR A 56 6.68 24.15 7.70
C TYR A 56 7.27 25.45 7.16
N ALA A 57 8.62 25.55 7.18
CA ALA A 57 9.35 26.73 6.73
C ALA A 57 9.13 27.04 5.23
N ASP A 58 8.76 26.06 4.44
CA ASP A 58 8.41 26.19 3.00
C ASP A 58 6.95 26.57 2.75
N GLY A 59 6.16 26.80 3.82
CA GLY A 59 4.76 27.18 3.76
C GLY A 59 3.78 26.00 3.64
N LEU A 60 4.25 24.75 3.53
CA LEU A 60 3.38 23.59 3.58
C LEU A 60 2.71 23.51 4.95
N VAL A 61 1.43 23.12 4.95
CA VAL A 61 0.64 22.89 6.16
C VAL A 61 0.10 21.46 6.15
N GLU A 62 0.36 20.71 7.20
CA GLU A 62 -0.18 19.38 7.42
C GLU A 62 -0.99 19.31 8.70
N THR A 63 -2.03 18.49 8.69
CA THR A 63 -2.91 18.28 9.84
C THR A 63 -2.81 16.82 10.29
N TYR A 64 -2.63 16.63 11.60
CA TYR A 64 -2.53 15.31 12.21
C TYR A 64 -3.58 15.14 13.31
N GLN A 65 -4.08 13.92 13.51
CA GLN A 65 -4.76 13.59 14.75
C GLN A 65 -3.80 12.91 15.73
N VAL A 66 -3.87 13.37 16.96
CA VAL A 66 -3.08 12.82 18.07
C VAL A 66 -4.01 12.56 19.25
N PRO A 67 -4.48 11.33 19.43
CA PRO A 67 -5.18 10.94 20.65
C PRO A 67 -4.21 10.95 21.81
N LEU A 68 -4.53 11.71 22.87
CA LEU A 68 -3.71 11.84 24.07
C LEU A 68 -4.48 11.33 25.29
N VAL A 69 -3.74 10.75 26.23
CA VAL A 69 -4.25 10.40 27.56
C VAL A 69 -3.44 11.09 28.64
N ALA A 70 -4.14 11.66 29.63
CA ALA A 70 -3.55 12.25 30.83
C ALA A 70 -3.83 11.35 32.04
N ARG A 71 -2.75 10.88 32.68
CA ARG A 71 -2.81 10.02 33.86
C ARG A 71 -2.32 10.73 35.12
N ALA A 72 -2.85 10.35 36.28
CA ALA A 72 -2.42 10.87 37.58
C ALA A 72 -1.09 10.24 38.04
N GLU A 73 -0.72 9.07 37.53
CA GLU A 73 0.47 8.32 37.90
C GLU A 73 1.24 7.89 36.64
N PRO A 74 2.58 7.74 36.71
CA PRO A 74 3.38 7.27 35.60
C PRO A 74 3.14 5.79 35.34
N LEU A 75 3.22 5.39 34.04
CA LEU A 75 3.18 4.01 33.60
C LEU A 75 4.54 3.60 33.02
N GLY A 76 5.27 2.73 33.74
CA GLY A 76 6.63 2.32 33.33
C GLY A 76 6.68 1.56 32.01
N ASN A 77 5.62 0.85 31.65
CA ASN A 77 5.51 0.14 30.36
C ASN A 77 5.22 1.05 29.16
N LEU A 78 4.87 2.32 29.40
CA LEU A 78 4.55 3.32 28.36
C LEU A 78 5.58 4.46 28.30
N GLU A 79 6.74 4.34 28.96
CA GLU A 79 7.78 5.37 28.96
C GLU A 79 8.21 5.77 27.54
N HIS A 80 8.24 4.81 26.60
CA HIS A 80 8.63 5.01 25.20
C HIS A 80 7.64 5.87 24.39
N VAL A 81 6.41 6.10 24.89
CA VAL A 81 5.35 6.94 24.27
C VAL A 81 4.92 8.07 25.20
N LEU A 82 5.70 8.37 26.24
CA LEU A 82 5.51 9.51 27.10
C LEU A 82 5.92 10.80 26.38
N LEU A 83 4.99 11.76 26.26
CA LEU A 83 5.27 13.10 25.72
C LEU A 83 5.93 13.98 26.79
N GLY A 84 5.53 13.84 28.04
CA GLY A 84 6.03 14.60 29.17
C GLY A 84 5.02 14.73 30.30
N THR A 85 5.28 15.68 31.21
CA THR A 85 4.41 15.93 32.37
C THR A 85 3.93 17.37 32.40
N ILE A 86 2.73 17.58 32.94
CA ILE A 86 2.10 18.88 33.14
C ILE A 86 1.73 19.01 34.62
N GLN A 87 1.95 20.20 35.22
CA GLN A 87 1.47 20.51 36.54
C GLN A 87 0.09 21.12 36.46
N THR A 88 -0.87 20.51 37.14
CA THR A 88 -2.24 21.03 37.27
C THR A 88 -2.56 21.33 38.73
N PRO A 89 -3.64 22.07 39.03
CA PRO A 89 -4.08 22.30 40.43
C PRO A 89 -4.31 21.00 41.20
N ASP A 90 -4.67 19.93 40.49
CA ASP A 90 -4.97 18.61 41.07
C ASP A 90 -3.73 17.67 41.11
N GLY A 91 -2.53 18.21 40.82
CA GLY A 91 -1.28 17.47 40.83
C GLY A 91 -0.69 17.26 39.42
N THR A 92 0.37 16.46 39.38
CA THR A 92 1.07 16.14 38.11
C THR A 92 0.20 15.26 37.20
N ARG A 93 0.23 15.54 35.91
CA ARG A 93 -0.34 14.68 34.86
C ARG A 93 0.76 14.21 33.93
N TRP A 94 0.79 12.92 33.67
CA TRP A 94 1.68 12.27 32.68
C TRP A 94 0.91 12.12 31.37
N ILE A 95 1.46 12.66 30.29
CA ILE A 95 0.80 12.73 28.98
C ILE A 95 1.40 11.67 28.06
N TYR A 96 0.56 10.75 27.56
CA TYR A 96 0.97 9.68 26.64
C TYR A 96 0.16 9.72 25.35
N ASP A 97 0.70 9.07 24.29
CA ASP A 97 -0.11 8.71 23.14
C ASP A 97 -1.15 7.65 23.59
N ALA A 98 -2.43 8.03 23.54
CA ALA A 98 -3.52 7.21 24.06
C ALA A 98 -3.67 5.86 23.35
N LEU A 99 -3.21 5.76 22.08
CA LEU A 99 -3.33 4.51 21.33
C LEU A 99 -2.45 3.38 21.88
N HIS A 100 -1.42 3.71 22.64
CA HIS A 100 -0.56 2.71 23.28
C HIS A 100 -1.02 2.31 24.69
N ASP A 101 -2.00 3.01 25.22
CA ASP A 101 -2.54 2.73 26.57
C ASP A 101 -3.77 1.82 26.46
N ARG A 102 -3.53 0.51 26.54
CA ARG A 102 -4.56 -0.52 26.40
C ARG A 102 -5.73 -0.41 27.37
N ASP A 103 -5.54 0.27 28.52
CA ASP A 103 -6.61 0.43 29.52
C ASP A 103 -7.63 1.49 29.11
N VAL A 104 -7.30 2.37 28.13
CA VAL A 104 -8.19 3.42 27.67
C VAL A 104 -8.66 3.24 26.23
N THR A 105 -7.99 2.42 25.44
CA THR A 105 -8.33 2.27 23.99
C THR A 105 -9.70 1.66 23.75
N GLY A 106 -10.33 1.02 24.74
CA GLY A 106 -11.72 0.56 24.68
C GLY A 106 -12.73 1.67 24.36
N VAL A 107 -12.40 2.93 24.63
CA VAL A 107 -13.29 4.08 24.33
C VAL A 107 -13.60 4.22 22.85
N PHE A 108 -12.68 3.82 21.96
CA PHE A 108 -12.88 3.89 20.52
C PHE A 108 -13.91 2.86 20.04
N ILE A 109 -13.79 1.60 20.50
CA ILE A 109 -14.78 0.55 20.19
C ILE A 109 -16.14 0.90 20.80
N ASP A 110 -16.16 1.42 22.01
CA ASP A 110 -17.38 1.85 22.66
C ASP A 110 -18.08 3.00 21.94
N GLY A 111 -17.29 3.94 21.40
CA GLY A 111 -17.79 4.99 20.53
C GLY A 111 -18.50 4.42 19.31
N VAL A 112 -17.88 3.49 18.60
CA VAL A 112 -18.48 2.80 17.43
C VAL A 112 -19.70 2.00 17.85
N ARG A 113 -19.63 1.23 18.95
CA ARG A 113 -20.77 0.40 19.42
C ARG A 113 -22.00 1.25 19.71
N LYS A 114 -21.83 2.45 20.26
CA LYS A 114 -22.90 3.37 20.65
C LYS A 114 -23.34 4.29 19.52
N ASP A 115 -22.71 4.24 18.36
CA ASP A 115 -22.92 5.21 17.28
C ASP A 115 -22.78 6.65 17.81
N ALA A 116 -21.72 6.89 18.58
CA ALA A 116 -21.59 8.09 19.40
C ALA A 116 -21.14 9.29 18.55
N ALA A 117 -21.60 10.48 18.94
CA ALA A 117 -21.18 11.73 18.30
C ALA A 117 -20.74 12.77 19.35
N PRO A 118 -19.55 12.55 20.00
CA PRO A 118 -19.04 13.50 20.97
C PRO A 118 -18.45 14.73 20.27
N GLY A 119 -19.13 15.87 20.39
CA GLY A 119 -18.73 17.11 19.72
C GLY A 119 -18.69 16.95 18.19
N PRO A 120 -17.60 17.36 17.53
CA PRO A 120 -17.47 17.26 16.06
C PRO A 120 -17.04 15.86 15.57
N VAL A 121 -16.76 14.92 16.46
CA VAL A 121 -16.37 13.55 16.09
C VAL A 121 -17.61 12.66 16.01
N HIS A 122 -17.72 11.92 14.91
CA HIS A 122 -18.78 10.97 14.66
C HIS A 122 -18.19 9.56 14.57
N PHE A 123 -18.65 8.68 15.44
CA PHE A 123 -18.41 7.25 15.34
C PHE A 123 -19.60 6.62 14.63
N GLN A 124 -19.35 5.95 13.54
CA GLN A 124 -20.38 5.28 12.74
C GLN A 124 -20.20 3.77 12.81
N ARG A 125 -21.29 3.05 13.03
CA ARG A 125 -21.34 1.60 13.10
C ARG A 125 -22.01 1.05 11.85
N TYR A 126 -21.46 -0.05 11.29
CA TYR A 126 -21.96 -0.71 10.07
C TYR A 126 -22.45 -2.14 10.31
N VAL A 127 -22.38 -2.64 11.55
CA VAL A 127 -22.74 -4.01 11.91
C VAL A 127 -23.65 -4.02 13.15
N ASP A 128 -24.22 -5.15 13.50
CA ASP A 128 -24.93 -5.27 14.77
C ASP A 128 -23.98 -5.03 15.94
N PRO A 129 -24.42 -4.34 17.03
CA PRO A 129 -23.58 -4.11 18.21
C PRO A 129 -23.00 -5.39 18.83
N SER A 130 -23.68 -6.52 18.69
CA SER A 130 -23.21 -7.84 19.19
C SER A 130 -22.03 -8.41 18.39
N ASP A 131 -21.80 -7.93 17.18
CA ASP A 131 -20.66 -8.33 16.35
C ASP A 131 -19.36 -7.59 16.71
N LEU A 132 -19.44 -6.58 17.59
CA LEU A 132 -18.28 -5.79 17.99
C LEU A 132 -17.60 -6.37 19.24
N PRO A 133 -16.27 -6.30 19.34
CA PRO A 133 -15.53 -6.72 20.53
C PRO A 133 -16.06 -6.06 21.81
N VAL A 134 -16.10 -6.80 22.91
CA VAL A 134 -16.47 -6.31 24.22
C VAL A 134 -15.34 -6.60 25.19
N ASP A 135 -14.88 -5.57 25.92
CA ASP A 135 -13.88 -5.66 26.99
C ASP A 135 -12.57 -6.40 26.58
N LEU A 136 -12.20 -6.33 25.29
CA LEU A 136 -10.95 -6.90 24.81
C LEU A 136 -9.81 -5.88 24.92
N PRO A 137 -8.64 -6.30 25.42
CA PRO A 137 -7.46 -5.45 25.42
C PRO A 137 -6.98 -5.21 23.98
N SER A 138 -6.46 -4.02 23.75
CA SER A 138 -5.82 -3.72 22.45
C SER A 138 -4.33 -3.99 22.46
N LEU A 139 -3.81 -4.24 21.25
CA LEU A 139 -2.38 -4.33 20.96
C LEU A 139 -2.07 -3.46 19.75
N VAL A 140 -1.04 -2.59 19.86
CA VAL A 140 -0.56 -1.79 18.75
C VAL A 140 0.28 -2.66 17.81
N LEU A 141 -0.03 -2.64 16.51
CA LEU A 141 0.82 -3.24 15.49
C LEU A 141 1.97 -2.28 15.13
N THR A 142 3.20 -2.81 15.14
CA THR A 142 4.42 -1.99 14.95
C THR A 142 4.86 -1.85 13.50
N GLY A 143 4.21 -2.53 12.56
CA GLY A 143 4.61 -2.61 11.15
C GLY A 143 4.24 -1.40 10.29
N GLU A 144 3.23 -0.63 10.67
CA GLU A 144 2.72 0.50 9.88
C GLU A 144 3.56 1.77 10.04
N GLN A 145 3.64 2.55 8.95
CA GLN A 145 4.45 3.77 8.90
C GLN A 145 3.62 5.07 8.84
N SER A 146 2.42 5.05 8.27
CA SER A 146 1.57 6.23 8.09
C SER A 146 0.42 6.32 9.09
N ASN A 147 -0.06 5.17 9.58
CA ASN A 147 -1.20 5.02 10.49
C ASN A 147 -0.75 4.37 11.80
N THR A 148 -1.69 4.20 12.73
CA THR A 148 -1.50 3.38 13.91
C THR A 148 -2.65 2.41 14.02
N SER A 149 -2.36 1.11 13.97
CA SER A 149 -3.36 0.04 14.05
C SER A 149 -3.39 -0.62 15.42
N LEU A 150 -4.57 -0.77 15.94
CA LEU A 150 -4.91 -1.39 17.23
C LEU A 150 -5.69 -2.67 16.96
N VAL A 151 -5.16 -3.81 17.37
CA VAL A 151 -5.87 -5.09 17.29
C VAL A 151 -6.58 -5.35 18.63
N TYR A 152 -7.86 -5.66 18.59
CA TYR A 152 -8.68 -6.01 19.74
C TYR A 152 -8.92 -7.53 19.75
N GLY A 153 -8.15 -8.23 20.58
CA GLY A 153 -8.15 -9.69 20.62
C GLY A 153 -7.80 -10.30 19.26
N ASP A 154 -8.67 -11.17 18.78
CA ASP A 154 -8.59 -11.81 17.45
C ASP A 154 -9.76 -11.40 16.53
N GLN A 155 -10.49 -10.33 16.87
CA GLN A 155 -11.80 -10.01 16.29
C GLN A 155 -11.77 -8.77 15.39
N ALA A 156 -11.13 -7.70 15.84
CA ALA A 156 -11.17 -6.42 15.13
C ALA A 156 -9.83 -5.69 15.11
N ILE A 157 -9.64 -4.89 14.08
CA ILE A 157 -8.51 -3.97 13.93
C ILE A 157 -9.03 -2.56 13.68
N LEU A 158 -8.59 -1.61 14.50
CA LEU A 158 -8.84 -0.18 14.33
C LEU A 158 -7.60 0.48 13.71
N LYS A 159 -7.71 0.93 12.47
CA LYS A 159 -6.71 1.73 11.77
C LYS A 159 -6.99 3.21 12.07
N VAL A 160 -6.10 3.89 12.78
CA VAL A 160 -6.21 5.32 13.11
C VAL A 160 -5.33 6.11 12.16
N PHE A 161 -5.94 6.97 11.35
CA PHE A 161 -5.24 7.79 10.35
C PHE A 161 -4.54 8.95 11.06
N ARG A 162 -3.22 8.93 11.11
CA ARG A 162 -2.45 9.96 11.82
C ARG A 162 -2.41 11.28 11.06
N ARG A 163 -2.10 11.24 9.77
CA ARG A 163 -2.17 12.41 8.88
C ARG A 163 -3.57 12.50 8.31
N LEU A 164 -4.19 13.66 8.44
CA LEU A 164 -5.56 13.90 7.99
C LEU A 164 -5.58 14.70 6.70
N GLU A 165 -6.41 14.27 5.77
CA GLU A 165 -6.73 14.99 4.55
C GLU A 165 -8.23 15.32 4.53
N PRO A 166 -8.63 16.56 4.12
CA PRO A 166 -10.04 16.88 3.94
C PRO A 166 -10.66 15.98 2.86
N GLY A 167 -11.75 15.30 3.21
CA GLY A 167 -12.46 14.34 2.35
C GLY A 167 -12.58 12.97 3.02
N ILE A 168 -13.37 12.10 2.41
CA ILE A 168 -13.55 10.72 2.86
C ILE A 168 -12.41 9.87 2.31
N ASN A 169 -11.75 9.10 3.20
CA ASN A 169 -10.71 8.17 2.82
C ASN A 169 -11.28 7.08 1.89
N PRO A 170 -10.66 6.80 0.72
CA PRO A 170 -11.14 5.80 -0.23
C PRO A 170 -11.22 4.40 0.37
N ASP A 171 -10.37 4.05 1.35
CA ASP A 171 -10.41 2.76 2.04
C ASP A 171 -11.75 2.55 2.77
N ILE A 172 -12.23 3.57 3.49
CA ILE A 172 -13.55 3.53 4.15
C ILE A 172 -14.68 3.46 3.12
N GLU A 173 -14.64 4.34 2.11
CA GLU A 173 -15.67 4.42 1.07
C GLU A 173 -15.84 3.08 0.33
N ILE A 174 -14.73 2.46 -0.07
CA ILE A 174 -14.72 1.18 -0.79
C ILE A 174 -15.18 0.05 0.13
N HIS A 175 -14.62 -0.06 1.34
CA HIS A 175 -15.01 -1.12 2.27
C HIS A 175 -16.49 -1.02 2.68
N GLN A 176 -17.03 0.19 2.83
CA GLN A 176 -18.45 0.37 3.10
C GLN A 176 -19.30 -0.19 1.95
N ALA A 177 -19.03 0.28 0.72
CA ALA A 177 -19.80 -0.15 -0.45
C ALA A 177 -19.68 -1.66 -0.71
N LEU A 178 -18.49 -2.23 -0.59
CA LEU A 178 -18.27 -3.66 -0.77
C LEU A 178 -18.86 -4.51 0.38
N SER A 179 -18.86 -4.00 1.61
CA SER A 179 -19.50 -4.69 2.75
C SER A 179 -21.02 -4.72 2.58
N GLU A 180 -21.64 -3.65 2.08
CA GLU A 180 -23.07 -3.58 1.77
C GLU A 180 -23.47 -4.57 0.66
N LEU A 181 -22.59 -4.83 -0.32
CA LEU A 181 -22.76 -5.87 -1.34
C LEU A 181 -22.54 -7.28 -0.80
N GLY A 182 -21.97 -7.43 0.40
CA GLY A 182 -21.58 -8.71 0.97
C GLY A 182 -20.38 -9.35 0.26
N ALA A 183 -19.46 -8.54 -0.27
CA ALA A 183 -18.23 -8.96 -0.92
C ALA A 183 -17.42 -9.91 -0.01
N LYS A 184 -16.78 -10.91 -0.64
CA LYS A 184 -16.14 -12.01 0.10
C LYS A 184 -14.62 -11.86 0.22
N HIS A 185 -14.02 -11.05 -0.64
CA HIS A 185 -12.57 -10.91 -0.76
C HIS A 185 -12.02 -9.61 -0.13
N ILE A 186 -12.76 -9.06 0.83
CA ILE A 186 -12.34 -7.92 1.66
C ILE A 186 -12.51 -8.26 3.15
N ALA A 187 -11.86 -7.51 4.01
CA ALA A 187 -12.17 -7.46 5.44
C ALA A 187 -13.46 -6.66 5.65
N ARG A 188 -14.41 -7.20 6.43
CA ARG A 188 -15.70 -6.53 6.68
C ARG A 188 -15.48 -5.22 7.43
N LEU A 189 -16.07 -4.13 6.97
CA LEU A 189 -16.10 -2.87 7.71
C LEU A 189 -17.06 -2.98 8.89
N LEU A 190 -16.55 -2.71 10.09
CA LEU A 190 -17.32 -2.76 11.34
C LEU A 190 -17.75 -1.37 11.79
N GLY A 191 -16.91 -0.36 11.53
CA GLY A 191 -17.18 1.02 11.91
C GLY A 191 -16.18 2.00 11.34
N SER A 192 -16.47 3.30 11.52
CA SER A 192 -15.57 4.38 11.15
C SER A 192 -15.62 5.52 12.15
N MET A 193 -14.61 6.39 12.09
CA MET A 193 -14.57 7.65 12.82
C MET A 193 -14.34 8.78 11.83
N THR A 194 -15.13 9.84 11.91
CA THR A 194 -15.00 11.05 11.06
C THR A 194 -15.12 12.30 11.92
N ALA A 195 -14.61 13.41 11.40
CA ALA A 195 -14.85 14.73 11.97
C ALA A 195 -14.71 15.82 10.91
N ASP A 196 -15.35 16.96 11.15
CA ASP A 196 -15.10 18.15 10.35
C ASP A 196 -13.77 18.82 10.77
N ILE A 197 -12.87 18.97 9.82
CA ILE A 197 -11.58 19.63 10.00
C ILE A 197 -11.45 20.86 9.10
N PRO A 198 -10.63 21.86 9.47
CA PRO A 198 -10.35 22.98 8.58
C PRO A 198 -9.67 22.50 7.30
N ASN A 199 -10.22 22.93 6.16
CA ASN A 199 -9.55 22.78 4.89
C ASN A 199 -8.56 23.93 4.71
N ASN A 200 -7.27 23.62 4.74
CA ASN A 200 -6.17 24.60 4.73
C ASN A 200 -6.17 25.48 3.46
N GLY A 201 -6.79 25.03 2.36
CA GLY A 201 -6.89 25.82 1.13
C GLY A 201 -8.06 26.82 1.08
N SER A 202 -9.17 26.52 1.76
CA SER A 202 -10.40 27.33 1.70
C SER A 202 -10.85 27.91 3.04
N GLY A 203 -10.31 27.40 4.15
CA GLY A 203 -10.75 27.77 5.51
C GLY A 203 -12.14 27.22 5.88
N THR A 204 -12.80 26.47 4.99
CA THR A 204 -14.08 25.82 5.28
C THR A 204 -13.87 24.54 6.09
N MET A 205 -14.85 24.20 6.92
CA MET A 205 -14.87 22.90 7.59
C MET A 205 -15.28 21.83 6.58
N THR A 206 -14.52 20.75 6.51
CA THR A 206 -14.72 19.64 5.56
C THR A 206 -14.63 18.32 6.32
N PRO A 207 -15.52 17.35 6.08
CA PRO A 207 -15.39 16.04 6.66
C PRO A 207 -14.03 15.41 6.34
N ALA A 208 -13.43 14.76 7.33
CA ALA A 208 -12.22 13.97 7.20
C ALA A 208 -12.37 12.66 7.95
N SER A 209 -11.73 11.62 7.44
CA SER A 209 -11.68 10.33 8.10
C SER A 209 -10.62 10.31 9.19
N LEU A 210 -11.00 9.89 10.39
CA LEU A 210 -10.11 9.75 11.55
C LEU A 210 -9.63 8.30 11.74
N GLY A 211 -10.44 7.33 11.32
CA GLY A 211 -10.07 5.93 11.43
C GLY A 211 -11.18 5.00 10.95
N MET A 212 -10.82 3.73 10.76
CA MET A 212 -11.73 2.68 10.39
C MET A 212 -11.52 1.44 11.26
N LEU A 213 -12.62 0.78 11.59
CA LEU A 213 -12.65 -0.48 12.33
C LEU A 213 -13.07 -1.59 11.38
N GLN A 214 -12.24 -2.62 11.27
CA GLN A 214 -12.47 -3.77 10.38
C GLN A 214 -12.39 -5.08 11.13
N GLU A 215 -12.92 -6.15 10.52
CA GLU A 215 -12.68 -7.52 10.94
C GLU A 215 -11.18 -7.84 10.89
N PHE A 216 -10.65 -8.43 11.96
CA PHE A 216 -9.25 -8.83 12.04
C PHE A 216 -9.07 -10.30 11.66
N MET A 217 -8.20 -10.55 10.69
CA MET A 217 -7.90 -11.89 10.18
C MET A 217 -6.70 -12.51 10.92
N SER A 218 -6.87 -12.84 12.19
CA SER A 218 -5.78 -13.26 13.11
C SER A 218 -4.96 -14.48 12.64
N THR A 219 -5.57 -15.36 11.84
CA THR A 219 -4.92 -16.58 11.32
C THR A 219 -4.49 -16.46 9.85
N ALA A 220 -4.64 -15.29 9.26
CA ALA A 220 -4.23 -15.07 7.89
C ALA A 220 -2.72 -14.87 7.77
N THR A 221 -2.17 -15.27 6.65
CA THR A 221 -0.77 -15.05 6.30
C THR A 221 -0.70 -13.99 5.20
N ASN A 222 0.22 -13.05 5.35
CA ASN A 222 0.45 -12.03 4.33
C ASN A 222 0.97 -12.67 3.03
N GLY A 223 0.45 -12.23 1.89
CA GLY A 223 0.79 -12.79 0.57
C GLY A 223 2.26 -12.61 0.21
N TRP A 224 2.86 -11.51 0.63
CA TRP A 224 4.30 -11.28 0.48
C TRP A 224 5.14 -12.32 1.23
N ASP A 225 4.77 -12.66 2.47
CA ASP A 225 5.50 -13.64 3.26
C ASP A 225 5.34 -15.06 2.72
N LEU A 226 4.15 -15.40 2.19
CA LEU A 226 3.93 -16.67 1.50
C LEU A 226 4.79 -16.79 0.23
N ALA A 227 4.78 -15.76 -0.62
CA ALA A 227 5.59 -15.73 -1.84
C ALA A 227 7.09 -15.85 -1.53
N LYS A 228 7.59 -15.11 -0.55
CA LYS A 228 8.99 -15.23 -0.10
C LYS A 228 9.34 -16.64 0.38
N THR A 229 8.41 -17.30 1.07
CA THR A 229 8.63 -18.68 1.53
C THR A 229 8.75 -19.63 0.35
N SER A 230 7.85 -19.52 -0.64
CA SER A 230 7.91 -20.32 -1.87
C SER A 230 9.21 -20.10 -2.65
N VAL A 231 9.64 -18.82 -2.81
CA VAL A 231 10.92 -18.50 -3.46
C VAL A 231 12.09 -19.10 -2.70
N ARG A 232 12.13 -18.99 -1.37
CA ARG A 232 13.19 -19.57 -0.54
C ARG A 232 13.26 -21.09 -0.71
N ASP A 233 12.10 -21.76 -0.72
CA ASP A 233 12.05 -23.20 -0.84
C ASP A 233 12.53 -23.64 -2.24
N LEU A 234 12.15 -22.93 -3.32
CA LEU A 234 12.70 -23.14 -4.65
C LEU A 234 14.22 -22.93 -4.70
N MET A 235 14.76 -21.88 -4.08
CA MET A 235 16.20 -21.61 -4.10
C MET A 235 17.00 -22.65 -3.30
N ALA A 236 16.39 -23.32 -2.32
CA ALA A 236 17.04 -24.37 -1.55
C ALA A 236 17.14 -25.72 -2.31
N GLU A 237 16.28 -25.95 -3.29
CA GLU A 237 16.20 -27.19 -4.06
C GLU A 237 16.98 -27.05 -5.39
N ALA A 238 18.28 -27.31 -5.38
CA ALA A 238 19.24 -26.93 -6.43
C ALA A 238 18.89 -27.43 -7.87
N ASP A 239 18.17 -28.54 -8.01
CA ASP A 239 17.98 -29.24 -9.29
C ASP A 239 16.51 -29.28 -9.75
N LEU A 240 15.55 -28.71 -8.98
CA LEU A 240 14.12 -28.76 -9.29
C LEU A 240 13.63 -27.51 -10.02
N HIS A 241 12.70 -27.64 -10.94
CA HIS A 241 11.96 -26.55 -11.54
C HIS A 241 10.90 -25.99 -10.56
N ALA A 242 10.36 -24.81 -10.86
CA ALA A 242 9.41 -24.12 -9.98
C ALA A 242 8.14 -24.93 -9.72
N ASP A 243 7.72 -25.80 -10.67
CA ASP A 243 6.56 -26.69 -10.55
C ASP A 243 6.86 -28.02 -9.86
N GLU A 244 8.12 -28.37 -9.69
CA GLU A 244 8.58 -29.60 -9.05
C GLU A 244 8.96 -29.35 -7.57
N ALA A 245 9.32 -28.11 -7.24
CA ALA A 245 9.70 -27.74 -5.89
C ALA A 245 8.51 -27.77 -4.94
N GLY A 246 8.71 -28.28 -3.74
CA GLY A 246 7.71 -28.17 -2.67
C GLY A 246 7.40 -26.69 -2.37
N GLY A 247 6.09 -26.36 -2.26
CA GLY A 247 5.70 -24.99 -1.98
C GLY A 247 5.49 -24.12 -3.23
N ASP A 248 5.24 -24.72 -4.42
CA ASP A 248 4.85 -23.99 -5.63
C ASP A 248 3.70 -23.00 -5.35
N PHE A 249 3.91 -21.74 -5.69
CA PHE A 249 2.94 -20.68 -5.42
C PHE A 249 1.91 -20.48 -6.55
N ALA A 250 2.06 -21.15 -7.70
CA ALA A 250 1.22 -20.90 -8.89
C ALA A 250 -0.28 -21.08 -8.61
N ALA A 251 -0.68 -22.14 -7.89
CA ALA A 251 -2.07 -22.34 -7.53
C ALA A 251 -2.62 -21.26 -6.56
N GLU A 252 -1.77 -20.66 -5.73
CA GLU A 252 -2.16 -19.52 -4.90
C GLU A 252 -2.20 -18.23 -5.71
N ALA A 253 -1.30 -18.03 -6.68
CA ALA A 253 -1.31 -16.90 -7.59
C ALA A 253 -2.58 -16.91 -8.47
N GLU A 254 -2.99 -18.09 -8.99
CA GLU A 254 -4.24 -18.27 -9.72
C GLU A 254 -5.47 -17.89 -8.88
N ARG A 255 -5.55 -18.40 -7.63
CA ARG A 255 -6.61 -18.03 -6.69
C ARG A 255 -6.61 -16.55 -6.34
N LEU A 256 -5.44 -15.91 -6.26
CA LEU A 256 -5.32 -14.48 -6.02
C LEU A 256 -5.79 -13.67 -7.23
N GLY A 257 -5.47 -14.12 -8.45
CA GLY A 257 -5.99 -13.54 -9.69
C GLY A 257 -7.52 -13.59 -9.76
N ALA A 258 -8.10 -14.75 -9.45
CA ALA A 258 -9.55 -14.93 -9.36
C ALA A 258 -10.19 -14.01 -8.30
N ALA A 259 -9.58 -13.90 -7.11
CA ALA A 259 -10.06 -13.02 -6.05
C ALA A 259 -10.00 -11.54 -6.46
N THR A 260 -8.94 -11.13 -7.15
CA THR A 260 -8.77 -9.76 -7.67
C THR A 260 -9.87 -9.44 -8.69
N ALA A 261 -10.16 -10.37 -9.62
CA ALA A 261 -11.24 -10.19 -10.60
C ALA A 261 -12.62 -10.08 -9.94
N VAL A 262 -12.91 -10.88 -8.89
CA VAL A 262 -14.14 -10.75 -8.09
C VAL A 262 -14.25 -9.37 -7.46
N VAL A 263 -13.18 -8.87 -6.84
CA VAL A 263 -13.17 -7.52 -6.22
C VAL A 263 -13.39 -6.44 -7.28
N HIS A 264 -12.76 -6.55 -8.44
CA HIS A 264 -12.99 -5.60 -9.54
C HIS A 264 -14.44 -5.64 -10.03
N ALA A 265 -15.06 -6.80 -10.11
CA ALA A 265 -16.48 -6.93 -10.45
C ALA A 265 -17.39 -6.31 -9.38
N ASP A 266 -17.10 -6.55 -8.09
CA ASP A 266 -17.82 -5.95 -6.97
C ASP A 266 -17.68 -4.41 -6.98
N LEU A 267 -16.49 -3.87 -7.27
CA LEU A 267 -16.24 -2.43 -7.42
C LEU A 267 -17.02 -1.85 -8.60
N ALA A 268 -17.08 -2.54 -9.73
CA ALA A 268 -17.88 -2.13 -10.88
C ALA A 268 -19.39 -2.09 -10.56
N VAL A 269 -19.88 -3.04 -9.76
CA VAL A 269 -21.27 -3.05 -9.29
C VAL A 269 -21.52 -1.88 -8.33
N ALA A 270 -20.59 -1.61 -7.40
CA ALA A 270 -20.76 -0.60 -6.36
C ALA A 270 -20.69 0.84 -6.90
N PHE A 271 -19.76 1.11 -7.81
CA PHE A 271 -19.42 2.46 -8.26
C PHE A 271 -19.72 2.72 -9.74
N GLY A 272 -20.05 1.68 -10.51
CA GLY A 272 -20.21 1.76 -11.94
C GLY A 272 -18.91 1.65 -12.72
N THR A 273 -19.04 1.72 -14.04
CA THR A 273 -17.93 1.70 -15.00
C THR A 273 -18.04 2.86 -15.96
N ASP A 274 -16.92 3.25 -16.58
CA ASP A 274 -16.88 4.24 -17.65
C ASP A 274 -15.89 3.79 -18.72
N VAL A 275 -15.77 4.56 -19.78
CA VAL A 275 -14.80 4.34 -20.85
C VAL A 275 -13.81 5.50 -20.86
N MET A 276 -12.52 5.18 -20.80
CA MET A 276 -11.47 6.19 -20.87
C MET A 276 -11.47 6.86 -22.25
N PRO A 277 -11.75 8.14 -22.35
CA PRO A 277 -11.73 8.84 -23.64
C PRO A 277 -10.27 8.93 -24.15
N GLY A 278 -10.10 8.93 -25.49
CA GLY A 278 -8.77 8.92 -26.09
C GLY A 278 -7.85 10.07 -25.67
N TYR A 279 -8.41 11.24 -25.29
CA TYR A 279 -7.56 12.32 -24.75
C TYR A 279 -6.92 11.97 -23.40
N GLN A 280 -7.62 11.21 -22.53
CA GLN A 280 -7.05 10.76 -21.25
C GLN A 280 -5.96 9.70 -21.46
N LEU A 281 -6.06 8.83 -22.48
CA LEU A 281 -4.97 7.92 -22.85
C LEU A 281 -3.73 8.70 -23.29
N ARG A 282 -3.90 9.77 -24.06
CA ARG A 282 -2.78 10.66 -24.44
C ARG A 282 -2.15 11.36 -23.24
N GLU A 283 -2.98 11.88 -22.33
CA GLU A 283 -2.50 12.48 -21.08
C GLU A 283 -1.73 11.47 -20.24
N ARG A 284 -2.19 10.23 -20.17
CA ARG A 284 -1.51 9.15 -19.44
C ARG A 284 -0.15 8.80 -20.09
N ALA A 285 -0.11 8.63 -21.41
CA ALA A 285 1.15 8.39 -22.11
C ALA A 285 2.15 9.56 -21.93
N ALA A 286 1.66 10.79 -21.98
CA ALA A 286 2.48 11.98 -21.70
C ALA A 286 3.01 12.00 -20.25
N ALA A 287 2.19 11.58 -19.25
CA ALA A 287 2.62 11.46 -17.87
C ALA A 287 3.70 10.37 -17.70
N MET A 288 3.55 9.20 -18.36
CA MET A 288 4.56 8.14 -18.38
C MET A 288 5.89 8.64 -18.94
N HIS A 289 5.87 9.40 -20.04
CA HIS A 289 7.08 10.04 -20.59
C HIS A 289 7.70 11.03 -19.59
N ALA A 290 6.90 11.85 -18.94
CA ALA A 290 7.39 12.81 -17.94
C ALA A 290 8.01 12.12 -16.72
N HIS A 291 7.41 11.00 -16.27
CA HIS A 291 7.99 10.17 -15.19
C HIS A 291 9.33 9.58 -15.59
N LEU A 292 9.44 9.08 -16.83
CA LEU A 292 10.71 8.57 -17.36
C LEU A 292 11.77 9.68 -17.47
N ASP A 293 11.42 10.86 -17.95
CA ASP A 293 12.34 12.00 -18.04
C ASP A 293 12.88 12.39 -16.65
N ALA A 294 11.99 12.47 -15.66
CA ALA A 294 12.39 12.73 -14.28
C ALA A 294 13.27 11.62 -13.70
N ALA A 295 12.94 10.35 -13.99
CA ALA A 295 13.71 9.21 -13.52
C ALA A 295 15.12 9.14 -14.16
N LEU A 296 15.25 9.45 -15.45
CA LEU A 296 16.56 9.50 -16.17
C LEU A 296 17.50 10.56 -15.58
N ALA A 297 16.97 11.66 -15.09
CA ALA A 297 17.75 12.70 -14.42
C ALA A 297 18.41 12.23 -13.12
N GLU A 298 17.83 11.21 -12.46
CA GLU A 298 18.26 10.70 -11.16
C GLU A 298 18.92 9.31 -11.26
N VAL A 299 18.40 8.44 -12.13
CA VAL A 299 18.80 7.04 -12.26
C VAL A 299 19.43 6.81 -13.64
N HIS A 300 20.72 7.12 -13.78
CA HIS A 300 21.45 6.98 -15.07
C HIS A 300 21.46 5.56 -15.63
N LEU A 301 21.22 4.54 -14.79
CA LEU A 301 21.12 3.13 -15.21
C LEU A 301 19.92 2.85 -16.12
N LEU A 302 18.98 3.77 -16.26
CA LEU A 302 17.83 3.68 -17.17
C LEU A 302 18.18 4.01 -18.64
N ALA A 303 19.31 4.70 -18.91
CA ALA A 303 19.66 5.16 -20.26
C ALA A 303 19.69 4.04 -21.33
N PRO A 304 20.18 2.81 -21.06
CA PRO A 304 20.19 1.75 -22.07
C PRO A 304 18.79 1.28 -22.50
N VAL A 305 17.80 1.38 -21.61
CA VAL A 305 16.42 0.89 -21.84
C VAL A 305 15.46 2.01 -22.26
N GLU A 306 15.89 3.27 -22.20
CA GLU A 306 15.08 4.43 -22.55
C GLU A 306 14.36 4.31 -23.90
N PRO A 307 15.03 3.95 -25.03
CA PRO A 307 14.34 3.90 -26.32
C PRO A 307 13.17 2.92 -26.36
N GLY A 308 13.33 1.76 -25.73
CA GLY A 308 12.28 0.73 -25.67
C GLY A 308 11.11 1.15 -24.74
N LEU A 309 11.40 1.83 -23.64
CA LEU A 309 10.36 2.36 -22.75
C LEU A 309 9.56 3.48 -23.42
N ARG A 310 10.21 4.39 -24.12
CA ARG A 310 9.51 5.42 -24.92
C ARG A 310 8.62 4.78 -25.96
N ALA A 311 9.10 3.76 -26.68
CA ALA A 311 8.27 3.04 -27.66
C ALA A 311 7.04 2.36 -27.00
N ALA A 312 7.18 1.82 -25.79
CA ALA A 312 6.05 1.27 -25.05
C ALA A 312 5.02 2.36 -24.68
N PHE A 313 5.45 3.53 -24.26
CA PHE A 313 4.56 4.66 -23.92
C PHE A 313 3.93 5.30 -25.17
N ASP A 314 4.66 5.39 -26.29
CA ASP A 314 4.11 5.81 -27.59
C ASP A 314 3.03 4.83 -28.10
N ALA A 315 3.17 3.53 -27.80
CA ALA A 315 2.13 2.55 -28.10
C ALA A 315 0.84 2.80 -27.30
N VAL A 316 0.94 3.23 -26.04
CA VAL A 316 -0.22 3.63 -25.23
C VAL A 316 -0.89 4.88 -25.83
N ASP A 317 -0.13 5.89 -26.29
CA ASP A 317 -0.67 7.05 -27.00
C ASP A 317 -1.44 6.63 -28.27
N THR A 318 -0.90 5.65 -29.00
CA THR A 318 -1.51 5.13 -30.23
C THR A 318 -2.88 4.50 -29.99
N LEU A 319 -3.11 3.87 -28.82
CA LEU A 319 -4.43 3.33 -28.42
C LEU A 319 -5.51 4.42 -28.43
N ALA A 320 -5.17 5.67 -28.17
CA ALA A 320 -6.11 6.79 -28.20
C ALA A 320 -6.79 7.01 -29.57
N GLY A 321 -6.19 6.49 -30.65
CA GLY A 321 -6.73 6.53 -32.01
C GLY A 321 -7.48 5.26 -32.44
N THR A 322 -7.52 4.22 -31.59
CA THR A 322 -8.23 2.96 -31.90
C THR A 322 -9.70 3.04 -31.49
N ALA A 323 -10.50 2.10 -32.05
CA ALA A 323 -11.90 1.94 -31.65
C ALA A 323 -12.08 1.03 -30.41
N GLU A 324 -11.00 0.50 -29.87
CA GLU A 324 -11.03 -0.40 -28.72
C GLU A 324 -11.25 0.41 -27.44
N PRO A 325 -12.36 0.17 -26.69
CA PRO A 325 -12.63 0.92 -25.47
C PRO A 325 -11.75 0.43 -24.31
N VAL A 326 -11.10 1.36 -23.63
CA VAL A 326 -10.45 1.07 -22.35
C VAL A 326 -11.47 1.31 -21.23
N LEU A 327 -11.92 0.22 -20.59
CA LEU A 327 -12.83 0.30 -19.47
C LEU A 327 -12.12 0.86 -18.22
N THR A 328 -12.84 1.68 -17.47
CA THR A 328 -12.40 2.26 -16.20
C THR A 328 -13.45 2.09 -15.13
N GLN A 329 -13.00 2.00 -13.90
CA GLN A 329 -13.83 1.86 -12.70
C GLN A 329 -13.05 2.32 -11.46
N ARG A 330 -13.65 2.24 -10.29
CA ARG A 330 -12.88 2.29 -9.05
C ARG A 330 -11.98 1.05 -8.99
N ILE A 331 -10.74 1.23 -8.57
CA ILE A 331 -9.72 0.20 -8.44
C ILE A 331 -9.09 0.25 -7.05
N HIS A 332 -8.25 -0.72 -6.72
CA HIS A 332 -7.46 -0.72 -5.49
C HIS A 332 -6.43 0.44 -5.50
N GLY A 333 -5.76 0.63 -6.63
CA GLY A 333 -4.83 1.74 -6.90
C GLY A 333 -3.41 1.54 -6.39
N ASP A 334 -3.16 0.59 -5.48
CA ASP A 334 -1.81 0.19 -5.03
C ASP A 334 -1.77 -1.32 -4.68
N LEU A 335 -2.30 -2.15 -5.59
CA LEU A 335 -2.38 -3.60 -5.36
C LEU A 335 -1.01 -4.27 -5.51
N HIS A 336 -0.61 -5.00 -4.48
CA HIS A 336 0.59 -5.84 -4.44
C HIS A 336 0.44 -6.97 -3.43
N LEU A 337 1.37 -7.93 -3.39
CA LEU A 337 1.33 -9.08 -2.47
C LEU A 337 1.21 -8.68 -0.99
N GLY A 338 1.77 -7.54 -0.61
CA GLY A 338 1.68 -7.00 0.75
C GLY A 338 0.27 -6.58 1.17
N GLN A 339 -0.60 -6.28 0.19
CA GLN A 339 -2.00 -5.88 0.41
C GLN A 339 -2.97 -7.08 0.26
N ALA A 340 -2.46 -8.29 0.26
CA ALA A 340 -3.25 -9.51 0.16
C ALA A 340 -2.99 -10.43 1.35
N LEU A 341 -4.06 -10.90 2.00
CA LEU A 341 -4.00 -11.88 3.08
C LEU A 341 -4.57 -13.21 2.63
N ARG A 342 -3.84 -14.30 2.89
CA ARG A 342 -4.30 -15.66 2.66
C ARG A 342 -4.88 -16.23 3.95
N THR A 343 -6.18 -16.43 3.97
CA THR A 343 -6.88 -17.18 5.04
C THR A 343 -6.95 -18.68 4.67
N ALA A 344 -7.39 -19.54 5.57
CA ALA A 344 -7.60 -20.95 5.26
C ALA A 344 -8.61 -21.20 4.11
N ARG A 345 -9.45 -20.22 3.77
CA ARG A 345 -10.54 -20.37 2.79
C ARG A 345 -10.34 -19.57 1.51
N ARG A 346 -9.78 -18.35 1.60
CA ARG A 346 -9.77 -17.40 0.48
C ARG A 346 -8.68 -16.34 0.65
N TRP A 347 -8.42 -15.61 -0.41
CA TRP A 347 -7.67 -14.37 -0.40
C TRP A 347 -8.56 -13.20 0.03
N ILE A 348 -7.99 -12.26 0.78
CA ILE A 348 -8.60 -11.01 1.21
C ILE A 348 -7.69 -9.88 0.74
N LEU A 349 -8.23 -8.89 0.04
CA LEU A 349 -7.54 -7.66 -0.33
C LEU A 349 -7.79 -6.60 0.74
N LEU A 350 -6.75 -5.84 1.06
CA LEU A 350 -6.71 -4.83 2.12
C LEU A 350 -6.25 -3.49 1.55
N ASP A 351 -6.53 -2.41 2.26
CA ASP A 351 -5.88 -1.12 2.09
C ASP A 351 -6.15 -0.45 0.73
N PHE A 352 -7.42 -0.17 0.46
CA PHE A 352 -7.87 0.50 -0.78
C PHE A 352 -7.61 2.03 -0.76
N GLU A 353 -6.56 2.48 -0.09
CA GLU A 353 -6.21 3.91 -0.03
C GLU A 353 -5.67 4.45 -1.37
N GLY A 354 -5.24 3.57 -2.29
CA GLY A 354 -4.49 3.96 -3.48
C GLY A 354 -3.07 4.42 -3.14
N GLU A 355 -2.36 4.99 -4.12
CA GLU A 355 -0.99 5.45 -3.91
C GLU A 355 -0.94 6.65 -2.93
N PRO A 356 -0.21 6.56 -1.78
CA PRO A 356 -0.24 7.60 -0.74
C PRO A 356 0.27 8.98 -1.19
N ILE A 357 1.06 9.04 -2.26
CA ILE A 357 1.61 10.29 -2.80
C ILE A 357 0.58 11.02 -3.67
N ALA A 358 -0.37 10.29 -4.26
CA ALA A 358 -1.39 10.88 -5.13
C ALA A 358 -2.41 11.70 -4.31
N PRO A 359 -2.89 12.83 -4.84
CA PRO A 359 -3.97 13.60 -4.22
C PRO A 359 -5.22 12.75 -3.96
N LEU A 360 -5.96 13.04 -2.90
CA LEU A 360 -7.17 12.30 -2.53
C LEU A 360 -8.19 12.20 -3.68
N ALA A 361 -8.35 13.26 -4.47
CA ALA A 361 -9.25 13.27 -5.62
C ALA A 361 -8.85 12.25 -6.68
N ASP A 362 -7.54 12.12 -6.95
CA ASP A 362 -7.00 11.19 -7.95
C ASP A 362 -7.15 9.74 -7.47
N ARG A 363 -6.92 9.50 -6.17
CA ARG A 363 -7.10 8.18 -5.53
C ARG A 363 -8.57 7.69 -5.56
N ARG A 364 -9.53 8.61 -5.73
CA ARG A 364 -10.97 8.32 -5.85
C ARG A 364 -11.47 8.33 -7.29
N SER A 365 -10.63 8.63 -8.27
CA SER A 365 -10.99 8.62 -9.68
C SER A 365 -11.10 7.19 -10.23
N PHE A 366 -11.81 7.06 -11.35
CA PHE A 366 -11.83 5.82 -12.10
C PHE A 366 -10.51 5.62 -12.86
N ASP A 367 -10.03 4.38 -12.87
CA ASP A 367 -8.86 3.98 -13.65
C ASP A 367 -9.06 2.57 -14.22
N SER A 368 -8.15 2.13 -15.10
CA SER A 368 -8.21 0.78 -15.66
C SER A 368 -7.86 -0.27 -14.60
N PRO A 369 -8.63 -1.36 -14.47
CA PRO A 369 -8.28 -2.51 -13.62
C PRO A 369 -6.91 -3.12 -13.94
N LEU A 370 -6.42 -2.93 -15.16
CA LEU A 370 -5.08 -3.39 -15.58
C LEU A 370 -3.95 -2.72 -14.78
N ARG A 371 -4.20 -1.56 -14.16
CA ARG A 371 -3.22 -0.93 -13.27
C ARG A 371 -2.96 -1.75 -12.01
N ASP A 372 -4.01 -2.30 -11.41
CA ASP A 372 -3.88 -3.22 -10.26
C ASP A 372 -3.23 -4.54 -10.67
N VAL A 373 -3.60 -5.08 -11.85
CA VAL A 373 -2.95 -6.25 -12.41
C VAL A 373 -1.44 -5.98 -12.58
N ALA A 374 -1.06 -4.87 -13.21
CA ALA A 374 0.34 -4.49 -13.39
C ALA A 374 1.09 -4.40 -12.04
N GLY A 375 0.49 -3.79 -11.02
CA GLY A 375 1.03 -3.70 -9.67
C GLY A 375 1.31 -5.08 -9.07
N MET A 376 0.37 -6.02 -9.21
CA MET A 376 0.56 -7.39 -8.74
C MET A 376 1.64 -8.14 -9.51
N LEU A 377 1.69 -8.00 -10.85
CA LEU A 377 2.74 -8.60 -11.67
C LEU A 377 4.13 -8.07 -11.27
N ARG A 378 4.26 -6.78 -10.98
CA ARG A 378 5.47 -6.19 -10.42
C ARG A 378 5.84 -6.79 -9.07
N SER A 379 4.85 -7.06 -8.23
CA SER A 379 5.07 -7.63 -6.91
C SER A 379 5.64 -9.07 -6.97
N PHE A 380 5.27 -9.88 -7.97
CA PHE A 380 5.91 -11.18 -8.21
C PHE A 380 7.39 -11.03 -8.63
N ASP A 381 7.71 -10.04 -9.48
CA ASP A 381 9.09 -9.75 -9.85
C ASP A 381 9.94 -9.38 -8.61
N TYR A 382 9.39 -8.62 -7.67
CA TYR A 382 10.06 -8.31 -6.41
C TYR A 382 10.23 -9.53 -5.51
N ALA A 383 9.17 -10.31 -5.32
CA ALA A 383 9.20 -11.49 -4.48
C ALA A 383 10.26 -12.51 -4.94
N SER A 384 10.39 -12.70 -6.26
CA SER A 384 11.36 -13.64 -6.83
C SER A 384 12.82 -13.25 -6.61
N ARG A 385 13.12 -11.95 -6.49
CA ARG A 385 14.50 -11.44 -6.53
C ARG A 385 15.01 -10.87 -5.21
N HIS A 386 14.13 -10.55 -4.25
CA HIS A 386 14.53 -9.84 -3.02
C HIS A 386 15.59 -10.57 -2.20
N GLN A 387 15.65 -11.92 -2.26
CA GLN A 387 16.64 -12.71 -1.51
C GLN A 387 17.99 -12.82 -2.21
N ILE A 388 18.04 -12.60 -3.53
CA ILE A 388 19.24 -12.77 -4.35
C ILE A 388 19.81 -11.43 -4.83
N VAL A 389 19.24 -10.31 -4.43
CA VAL A 389 19.62 -8.97 -4.91
C VAL A 389 21.10 -8.67 -4.67
N ASP A 390 21.66 -9.15 -3.57
CA ASP A 390 23.07 -8.98 -3.20
C ASP A 390 23.96 -10.14 -3.65
N THR A 391 23.39 -11.18 -4.30
CA THR A 391 24.11 -12.39 -4.71
C THR A 391 23.99 -12.57 -6.22
N PRO A 392 24.93 -12.07 -7.03
CA PRO A 392 24.89 -12.23 -8.48
C PRO A 392 25.26 -13.69 -8.85
N ASP A 393 24.24 -14.53 -8.99
CA ASP A 393 24.34 -15.90 -9.43
C ASP A 393 23.41 -16.11 -10.64
N PRO A 394 23.94 -16.51 -11.83
CA PRO A 394 23.13 -16.73 -13.01
C PRO A 394 22.07 -17.82 -12.84
N GLN A 395 22.36 -18.90 -12.10
CA GLN A 395 21.43 -19.98 -11.85
C GLN A 395 20.27 -19.51 -10.96
N LEU A 396 20.57 -18.80 -9.88
CA LEU A 396 19.53 -18.20 -9.01
C LEU A 396 18.70 -17.18 -9.76
N SER A 397 19.33 -16.38 -10.63
CA SER A 397 18.62 -15.42 -11.49
C SER A 397 17.67 -16.11 -12.46
N TYR A 398 18.09 -17.22 -13.09
CA TYR A 398 17.23 -18.02 -13.96
C TYR A 398 16.01 -18.55 -13.21
N ARG A 399 16.21 -19.12 -12.03
CA ARG A 399 15.13 -19.66 -11.17
C ARG A 399 14.17 -18.57 -10.69
N ALA A 400 14.70 -17.39 -10.34
CA ALA A 400 13.87 -16.23 -10.00
C ALA A 400 12.96 -15.81 -11.17
N ASN A 401 13.49 -15.84 -12.39
CA ASN A 401 12.70 -15.55 -13.59
C ASN A 401 11.62 -16.60 -13.81
N GLU A 402 11.97 -17.89 -13.77
CA GLU A 402 11.04 -19.00 -13.91
C GLU A 402 9.90 -18.90 -12.88
N TRP A 403 10.21 -18.65 -11.62
CA TRP A 403 9.20 -18.47 -10.57
C TRP A 403 8.30 -17.27 -10.86
N ALA A 404 8.89 -16.12 -11.24
CA ALA A 404 8.12 -14.91 -11.53
C ALA A 404 7.17 -15.13 -12.71
N GLU A 405 7.66 -15.65 -13.84
CA GLU A 405 6.85 -15.89 -15.04
C GLU A 405 5.70 -16.87 -14.77
N ARG A 406 5.98 -18.00 -14.10
CA ARG A 406 4.98 -18.98 -13.73
C ARG A 406 3.86 -18.38 -12.87
N ASN A 407 4.18 -17.57 -11.88
CA ASN A 407 3.19 -16.95 -11.00
C ASN A 407 2.42 -15.81 -11.66
N ARG A 408 3.06 -15.04 -12.53
CA ARG A 408 2.43 -14.02 -13.38
C ARG A 408 1.40 -14.64 -14.31
N ASP A 409 1.76 -15.73 -14.97
CA ASP A 409 0.86 -16.47 -15.86
C ASP A 409 -0.33 -17.09 -15.10
N ALA A 410 -0.08 -17.71 -13.96
CA ALA A 410 -1.12 -18.29 -13.13
C ALA A 410 -2.09 -17.20 -12.60
N PHE A 411 -1.58 -16.06 -12.15
CA PHE A 411 -2.42 -14.94 -11.73
C PHE A 411 -3.31 -14.42 -12.86
N CYS A 412 -2.74 -14.20 -14.05
CA CYS A 412 -3.51 -13.76 -15.22
C CYS A 412 -4.55 -14.79 -15.65
N ALA A 413 -4.24 -16.08 -15.59
CA ALA A 413 -5.19 -17.16 -15.88
C ALA A 413 -6.37 -17.14 -14.90
N GLY A 414 -6.10 -17.09 -13.59
CA GLY A 414 -7.16 -17.01 -12.58
C GLY A 414 -8.00 -15.73 -12.68
N TYR A 415 -7.39 -14.61 -13.03
CA TYR A 415 -8.12 -13.37 -13.32
C TYR A 415 -9.04 -13.53 -14.53
N ALA A 416 -8.52 -14.12 -15.62
CA ALA A 416 -9.27 -14.36 -16.86
C ALA A 416 -10.47 -15.29 -16.67
N ASP A 417 -10.31 -16.35 -15.87
CA ASP A 417 -11.37 -17.33 -15.59
C ASP A 417 -12.61 -16.68 -14.95
N VAL A 418 -12.42 -15.65 -14.15
CA VAL A 418 -13.50 -14.93 -13.46
C VAL A 418 -14.00 -13.74 -14.26
N SER A 419 -13.10 -12.91 -14.78
CA SER A 419 -13.48 -11.69 -15.52
C SER A 419 -13.98 -11.98 -16.93
N GLY A 420 -13.64 -13.13 -17.50
CA GLY A 420 -13.90 -13.47 -18.91
C GLY A 420 -12.96 -12.74 -19.89
N SER A 421 -11.95 -12.02 -19.41
CA SER A 421 -10.97 -11.31 -20.22
C SER A 421 -9.56 -11.50 -19.66
N ASP A 422 -8.69 -12.08 -20.47
CA ASP A 422 -7.28 -12.25 -20.10
C ASP A 422 -6.57 -10.87 -20.13
N PRO A 423 -5.97 -10.43 -19.02
CA PRO A 423 -5.24 -9.17 -19.02
C PRO A 423 -4.14 -9.04 -20.08
N ARG A 424 -3.56 -10.19 -20.49
CA ARG A 424 -2.46 -10.25 -21.46
C ARG A 424 -2.90 -9.94 -22.90
N VAL A 425 -4.20 -9.98 -23.22
CA VAL A 425 -4.70 -9.55 -24.54
C VAL A 425 -4.64 -8.02 -24.70
N HIS A 426 -4.57 -7.29 -23.60
CA HIS A 426 -4.40 -5.84 -23.55
C HIS A 426 -2.91 -5.47 -23.29
N ASP A 427 -2.00 -6.19 -23.93
CA ASP A 427 -0.56 -6.16 -23.68
C ASP A 427 0.06 -4.75 -23.76
N VAL A 428 -0.39 -3.91 -24.70
CA VAL A 428 0.08 -2.53 -24.84
C VAL A 428 -0.15 -1.71 -23.57
N LEU A 429 -1.38 -1.73 -23.05
CA LEU A 429 -1.73 -0.95 -21.89
C LEU A 429 -1.16 -1.56 -20.60
N LEU A 430 -1.23 -2.89 -20.45
CA LEU A 430 -0.67 -3.61 -19.32
C LEU A 430 0.84 -3.35 -19.20
N ARG A 431 1.55 -3.48 -20.32
CA ARG A 431 2.99 -3.20 -20.39
C ARG A 431 3.33 -1.75 -20.08
N GLY A 432 2.52 -0.80 -20.57
CA GLY A 432 2.68 0.62 -20.24
C GLY A 432 2.58 0.86 -18.72
N PHE A 433 1.59 0.28 -18.04
CA PHE A 433 1.44 0.38 -16.59
C PHE A 433 2.57 -0.31 -15.82
N GLU A 434 2.98 -1.51 -16.25
CA GLU A 434 4.13 -2.19 -15.63
C GLU A 434 5.41 -1.37 -15.76
N ALA A 435 5.66 -0.79 -16.94
CA ALA A 435 6.84 0.03 -17.20
C ALA A 435 6.83 1.32 -16.36
N ASP A 436 5.72 2.03 -16.31
CA ASP A 436 5.57 3.24 -15.49
C ASP A 436 5.79 2.96 -14.00
N LYS A 437 5.18 1.88 -13.48
CA LYS A 437 5.39 1.45 -12.09
C LYS A 437 6.86 1.08 -11.84
N ALA A 438 7.51 0.37 -12.76
CA ALA A 438 8.91 -0.01 -12.62
C ALA A 438 9.88 1.20 -12.71
N VAL A 439 9.54 2.23 -13.48
CA VAL A 439 10.26 3.52 -13.51
C VAL A 439 10.18 4.21 -12.16
N TYR A 440 8.97 4.30 -11.59
CA TYR A 440 8.77 4.83 -10.25
C TYR A 440 9.58 4.04 -9.20
N GLU A 441 9.51 2.72 -9.24
CA GLU A 441 10.25 1.83 -8.33
C GLU A 441 11.77 2.04 -8.43
N ALA A 442 12.32 2.25 -9.64
CA ALA A 442 13.75 2.50 -9.83
C ALA A 442 14.21 3.78 -9.09
N VAL A 443 13.40 4.84 -9.13
CA VAL A 443 13.66 6.08 -8.38
C VAL A 443 13.54 5.82 -6.87
N TYR A 444 12.48 5.16 -6.45
CA TYR A 444 12.24 4.85 -5.04
C TYR A 444 13.38 4.03 -4.44
N GLU A 445 13.82 2.96 -5.13
CA GLU A 445 14.89 2.11 -4.65
C GLU A 445 16.24 2.86 -4.62
N THR A 446 16.51 3.67 -5.62
CA THR A 446 17.74 4.50 -5.66
C THR A 446 17.83 5.40 -4.42
N ARG A 447 16.72 5.96 -3.98
CA ARG A 447 16.66 6.86 -2.80
C ARG A 447 16.69 6.11 -1.47
N ASN A 448 16.03 4.95 -1.39
CA ASN A 448 15.73 4.31 -0.10
C ASN A 448 16.51 3.00 0.10
N ARG A 449 16.75 2.21 -0.95
CA ARG A 449 17.41 0.90 -0.91
C ARG A 449 18.26 0.70 -2.16
N PRO A 450 19.40 1.38 -2.33
CA PRO A 450 20.15 1.43 -3.59
C PRO A 450 20.54 0.06 -4.18
N THR A 451 20.75 -0.97 -3.34
CA THR A 451 21.06 -2.33 -3.82
C THR A 451 19.87 -2.98 -4.51
N TRP A 452 18.64 -2.58 -4.18
CA TRP A 452 17.41 -3.13 -4.75
C TRP A 452 17.04 -2.55 -6.12
N VAL A 453 17.68 -1.47 -6.56
CA VAL A 453 17.43 -0.86 -7.88
C VAL A 453 17.58 -1.85 -9.03
N ARG A 454 18.37 -2.91 -8.84
CA ARG A 454 18.54 -3.99 -9.82
C ARG A 454 17.22 -4.70 -10.15
N ILE A 455 16.27 -4.80 -9.20
CA ILE A 455 14.99 -5.49 -9.41
C ILE A 455 14.15 -4.77 -10.48
N PRO A 456 13.79 -3.48 -10.33
CA PRO A 456 13.06 -2.77 -11.39
C PRO A 456 13.86 -2.66 -12.69
N LEU A 457 15.19 -2.53 -12.65
CA LEU A 457 16.01 -2.46 -13.88
C LEU A 457 15.91 -3.73 -14.72
N LEU A 458 15.95 -4.92 -14.13
CA LEU A 458 15.75 -6.19 -14.84
C LEU A 458 14.38 -6.26 -15.52
N SER A 459 13.34 -5.83 -14.83
CA SER A 459 12.00 -5.78 -15.40
C SER A 459 11.88 -4.75 -16.51
N LEU A 460 12.50 -3.57 -16.35
CA LEU A 460 12.53 -2.54 -17.39
C LEU A 460 13.28 -3.00 -18.64
N THR A 461 14.34 -3.81 -18.47
CA THR A 461 15.04 -4.43 -19.62
C THR A 461 14.09 -5.33 -20.40
N ARG A 462 13.36 -6.22 -19.74
CA ARG A 462 12.34 -7.07 -20.38
C ARG A 462 11.22 -6.25 -21.02
N LEU A 463 10.73 -5.22 -20.32
CA LEU A 463 9.66 -4.35 -20.80
C LEU A 463 10.11 -3.39 -21.94
N ALA A 464 11.36 -3.14 -22.12
CA ALA A 464 11.90 -2.35 -23.23
C ALA A 464 12.08 -3.15 -24.54
N GLU A 465 12.05 -4.49 -24.48
CA GLU A 465 12.16 -5.32 -25.69
C GLU A 465 10.88 -5.23 -26.54
N PRO A 466 10.96 -5.24 -27.88
CA PRO A 466 9.79 -5.25 -28.75
C PRO A 466 8.89 -6.45 -28.49
N THR A 467 7.56 -6.26 -28.51
CA THR A 467 6.58 -7.34 -28.45
C THR A 467 6.77 -8.30 -29.63
N GLY A 468 7.02 -9.58 -29.34
CA GLY A 468 7.27 -10.61 -30.36
C GLY A 468 8.63 -11.30 -30.27
N THR A 469 9.54 -10.80 -29.48
CA THR A 469 10.78 -11.51 -29.12
C THR A 469 10.52 -12.35 -27.86
N SER A 470 9.91 -13.54 -28.03
CA SER A 470 9.96 -14.52 -26.93
C SER A 470 11.43 -14.80 -26.64
N TYR A 471 11.83 -14.62 -25.38
CA TYR A 471 13.15 -15.01 -24.87
C TYR A 471 13.33 -16.52 -25.12
N ARG A 472 13.86 -16.89 -26.28
CA ARG A 472 14.52 -18.18 -26.44
C ARG A 472 15.88 -17.98 -25.81
N ALA A 473 16.15 -18.76 -24.74
CA ALA A 473 17.50 -18.91 -24.23
C ALA A 473 18.44 -19.06 -25.43
N SER A 474 19.33 -18.11 -25.64
CA SER A 474 20.37 -18.20 -26.63
C SER A 474 21.22 -19.40 -26.24
N ASP A 475 21.13 -20.47 -27.03
CA ASP A 475 22.10 -21.54 -27.02
C ASP A 475 23.49 -20.94 -27.30
N ASP A 476 24.23 -20.67 -26.24
CA ASP A 476 25.67 -20.42 -26.29
C ASP A 476 26.43 -21.74 -26.59
N SER A 477 26.08 -22.38 -27.70
CA SER A 477 26.82 -23.51 -28.26
C SER A 477 27.60 -23.12 -29.53
N ALA A 478 28.22 -21.95 -29.54
CA ALA A 478 29.09 -21.54 -30.64
C ALA A 478 30.47 -21.16 -30.13
N ALA A 479 31.23 -22.14 -29.69
CA ALA A 479 32.71 -22.03 -29.71
C ALA A 479 33.37 -23.34 -29.23
N ALA A 480 33.49 -24.31 -30.08
CA ALA A 480 34.61 -25.28 -30.06
C ALA A 480 34.64 -26.10 -31.32
N ASP A 481 34.87 -25.46 -32.48
CA ASP A 481 35.38 -26.15 -33.67
C ASP A 481 36.86 -25.83 -33.78
N THR A 482 37.69 -26.57 -33.03
CA THR A 482 39.11 -26.71 -33.31
C THR A 482 39.30 -28.03 -34.06
N GLY A 483 39.27 -27.93 -35.39
CA GLY A 483 39.65 -29.04 -36.29
C GLY A 483 41.03 -29.56 -36.01
N PRO A 484 41.30 -30.85 -36.31
CA PRO A 484 42.55 -31.50 -35.99
C PRO A 484 43.70 -31.02 -36.88
N VAL A 485 44.78 -30.61 -36.28
CA VAL A 485 46.09 -30.37 -36.93
C VAL A 485 46.60 -31.71 -37.48
N ARG A 486 46.78 -31.81 -38.80
CA ARG A 486 47.49 -32.90 -39.45
C ARG A 486 48.99 -32.69 -39.21
N GLU A 487 49.59 -33.64 -38.53
CA GLU A 487 51.04 -33.85 -38.61
C GLU A 487 51.37 -34.49 -39.93
N GLU A 488 52.08 -33.75 -40.82
CA GLU A 488 52.81 -34.32 -41.92
C GLU A 488 54.23 -34.68 -41.42
N GLY A 489 54.52 -35.98 -41.47
CA GLY A 489 55.84 -36.50 -41.23
C GLY A 489 56.75 -36.24 -42.41
N ALA A 490 58.01 -35.97 -42.12
CA ALA A 490 59.12 -36.05 -43.08
C ALA A 490 60.31 -36.78 -42.45
N SER A 491 60.64 -37.87 -43.12
CA SER A 491 61.94 -38.59 -43.19
C SER A 491 62.65 -38.97 -41.94
#